data_7f8973a6a0179b552168fc79e1eb0414
#
_entry.id   7f8973a6a0179b552168fc79e1eb0414
#
_cell.length_a   1.000
_cell.length_b   1.000
_cell.length_c   1.000
_cell.angle_alpha   90.00
_cell.angle_beta   90.00
_cell.angle_gamma   90.00
#
_symmetry.space_group_name_H-M   'P 1'
#
loop_
_entity.id
_entity.type
_entity.pdbx_description
1 polymer ?
#
loop_
_entity_poly.entity_id
_entity_poly.type
_entity_poly.pdbx_seq_one_letter_code
_entity_poly.pdbx_strand_id
1 'polypeptide(L)'
;DRPWRLGLTSAGTFDNLTLEPVPDADAPLQPGQVRVAIRAIGTNFRDVMITLGMFTHDALLGGEGAGVVVEVGPGVTEFAVGDRVMGFFPDGSGTVVAGDVRLLLPIPADWSYAEAAGISAVFTTAYYAFRYLADVKPGQRVLIHAATGG
;
A
#
# COMPACT_ATOMS: atom_id res chain seq x y z
N ASP A 1 1.18 19.47 -12.44
CA ASP A 1 2.39 19.03 -11.71
C ASP A 1 2.66 17.58 -12.07
N ARG A 2 3.93 17.23 -12.27
CA ARG A 2 4.28 15.83 -12.57
C ARG A 2 4.10 14.97 -11.33
N PRO A 3 3.54 13.74 -11.45
CA PRO A 3 3.47 12.79 -10.35
C PRO A 3 4.85 12.50 -9.77
N TRP A 4 4.91 12.38 -8.43
CA TRP A 4 6.13 12.10 -7.69
C TRP A 4 5.90 11.03 -6.64
N ARG A 5 6.97 10.40 -6.19
CA ARG A 5 6.99 9.45 -5.09
C ARG A 5 8.18 9.72 -4.15
N LEU A 6 8.11 9.17 -2.95
CA LEU A 6 9.24 9.14 -2.04
C LEU A 6 10.24 8.07 -2.54
N GLY A 7 11.48 8.46 -2.68
CA GLY A 7 12.58 7.61 -3.10
C GLY A 7 13.82 7.82 -2.23
N LEU A 8 14.92 7.20 -2.63
CA LEU A 8 16.21 7.27 -1.95
C LEU A 8 17.32 7.56 -2.95
N THR A 9 18.17 8.54 -2.67
CA THR A 9 19.41 8.74 -3.44
C THR A 9 20.41 7.60 -3.20
N SER A 10 20.45 7.06 -1.99
CA SER A 10 21.17 5.84 -1.60
C SER A 10 20.63 5.33 -0.26
N ALA A 11 20.67 4.03 -0.04
CA ALA A 11 20.28 3.45 1.24
C ALA A 11 21.34 3.72 2.33
N GLY A 12 20.93 3.68 3.62
CA GLY A 12 21.81 3.77 4.78
C GLY A 12 21.44 4.86 5.78
N THR A 13 20.75 5.91 5.38
CA THR A 13 20.29 7.00 6.26
C THR A 13 19.01 7.63 5.76
N PHE A 14 18.21 8.18 6.69
CA PHE A 14 17.01 8.96 6.35
C PHE A 14 17.30 10.27 5.64
N ASP A 15 18.51 10.82 5.78
CA ASP A 15 18.91 12.06 5.10
C ASP A 15 18.91 11.91 3.56
N ASN A 16 18.94 10.69 3.07
CA ASN A 16 18.90 10.37 1.66
C ASN A 16 17.49 10.25 1.06
N LEU A 17 16.45 10.46 1.87
CA LEU A 17 15.08 10.53 1.37
C LEU A 17 14.93 11.70 0.40
N THR A 18 14.31 11.44 -0.74
CA THR A 18 14.10 12.43 -1.79
C THR A 18 12.75 12.26 -2.47
N LEU A 19 12.29 13.28 -3.15
CA LEU A 19 11.14 13.18 -4.04
C LEU A 19 11.65 12.94 -5.46
N GLU A 20 11.17 11.88 -6.08
CA GLU A 20 11.51 11.54 -7.46
C GLU A 20 10.27 11.46 -8.34
N PRO A 21 10.37 11.71 -9.65
CA PRO A 21 9.25 11.50 -10.56
C PRO A 21 8.76 10.04 -10.51
N VAL A 22 7.44 9.84 -10.62
CA VAL A 22 6.88 8.49 -10.85
C VAL A 22 7.20 8.12 -12.31
N PRO A 23 8.00 7.06 -12.55
CA PRO A 23 8.23 6.58 -13.90
C PRO A 23 6.90 6.13 -14.52
N ASP A 24 6.74 6.41 -15.82
CA ASP A 24 5.61 5.91 -16.61
C ASP A 24 4.22 6.17 -15.98
N ALA A 25 4.07 7.30 -15.26
CA ALA A 25 2.82 7.66 -14.59
C ALA A 25 1.61 7.67 -15.53
N ASP A 26 1.83 7.94 -16.82
CA ASP A 26 0.82 8.00 -17.87
C ASP A 26 0.82 6.74 -18.76
N ALA A 27 1.59 5.70 -18.43
CA ALA A 27 1.62 4.46 -19.21
C ALA A 27 0.23 3.81 -19.25
N PRO A 28 -0.17 3.19 -20.37
CA PRO A 28 -1.45 2.51 -20.47
C PRO A 28 -1.61 1.43 -19.38
N LEU A 29 -2.77 1.41 -18.75
CA LEU A 29 -3.09 0.38 -17.75
C LEU A 29 -3.18 -1.00 -18.38
N GLN A 30 -2.69 -2.01 -17.69
CA GLN A 30 -2.86 -3.40 -18.05
C GLN A 30 -4.27 -3.89 -17.68
N PRO A 31 -4.76 -5.00 -18.26
CA PRO A 31 -6.01 -5.62 -17.83
C PRO A 31 -6.00 -5.91 -16.30
N GLY A 32 -7.10 -5.56 -15.63
CA GLY A 32 -7.22 -5.73 -14.18
C GLY A 32 -6.53 -4.66 -13.33
N GLN A 33 -6.05 -3.58 -13.93
CA GLN A 33 -5.48 -2.45 -13.21
C GLN A 33 -6.38 -1.23 -13.19
N VAL A 34 -6.24 -0.43 -12.15
CA VAL A 34 -6.79 0.94 -12.04
C VAL A 34 -5.67 1.90 -11.71
N ARG A 35 -5.80 3.16 -12.14
CA ARG A 35 -4.92 4.25 -11.70
C ARG A 35 -5.54 4.93 -10.50
N VAL A 36 -4.77 5.03 -9.43
CA VAL A 36 -5.20 5.62 -8.16
C VAL A 36 -4.43 6.88 -7.86
N ALA A 37 -5.14 7.99 -7.66
CA ALA A 37 -4.59 9.21 -7.08
C ALA A 37 -4.52 9.03 -5.56
N ILE A 38 -3.34 8.82 -5.03
CA ILE A 38 -3.10 8.56 -3.61
C ILE A 38 -3.40 9.81 -2.78
N ARG A 39 -4.03 9.62 -1.63
CA ARG A 39 -4.38 10.63 -0.63
C ARG A 39 -3.67 10.43 0.70
N ALA A 40 -3.36 9.18 1.03
CA ALA A 40 -2.59 8.79 2.21
C ALA A 40 -1.84 7.49 1.93
N ILE A 41 -0.67 7.34 2.51
CA ILE A 41 0.10 6.09 2.51
C ILE A 41 0.22 5.55 3.94
N GLY A 42 0.20 4.23 4.09
CA GLY A 42 0.59 3.55 5.30
C GLY A 42 2.11 3.37 5.32
N THR A 43 2.73 3.73 6.44
CA THR A 43 4.17 3.49 6.64
C THR A 43 4.36 2.25 7.50
N ASN A 44 5.33 1.42 7.11
CA ASN A 44 5.63 0.16 7.77
C ASN A 44 7.10 0.11 8.18
N PHE A 45 7.44 -0.74 9.16
CA PHE A 45 8.84 -0.96 9.54
C PHE A 45 9.69 -1.44 8.34
N ARG A 46 9.06 -2.05 7.35
CA ARG A 46 9.68 -2.39 6.06
C ARG A 46 10.29 -1.16 5.39
N ASP A 47 9.61 -0.02 5.40
CA ASP A 47 10.11 1.23 4.78
C ASP A 47 11.34 1.76 5.50
N VAL A 48 11.38 1.62 6.85
CA VAL A 48 12.57 1.92 7.65
C VAL A 48 13.72 1.01 7.25
N MET A 49 13.49 -0.30 7.13
CA MET A 49 14.51 -1.27 6.75
C MET A 49 15.05 -1.02 5.34
N ILE A 50 14.19 -0.65 4.38
CA ILE A 50 14.60 -0.25 3.03
C ILE A 50 15.50 0.98 3.09
N THR A 51 15.06 2.02 3.82
CA THR A 51 15.80 3.28 3.95
C THR A 51 17.20 3.05 4.55
N LEU A 52 17.31 2.17 5.54
CA LEU A 52 18.57 1.85 6.19
C LEU A 52 19.43 0.80 5.45
N GLY A 53 19.02 0.35 4.28
CA GLY A 53 19.79 -0.61 3.48
C GLY A 53 19.78 -2.04 4.03
N MET A 54 18.79 -2.38 4.85
CA MET A 54 18.64 -3.72 5.42
C MET A 54 17.90 -4.69 4.49
N PHE A 55 17.43 -4.21 3.34
CA PHE A 55 16.83 -5.02 2.30
C PHE A 55 17.86 -5.36 1.21
N THR A 56 17.82 -6.61 0.73
CA THR A 56 18.79 -7.15 -0.26
C THR A 56 18.37 -6.90 -1.71
N HIS A 57 17.22 -6.28 -1.94
CA HIS A 57 16.66 -6.03 -3.28
C HIS A 57 16.26 -4.57 -3.41
N ASP A 58 16.17 -4.09 -4.64
CA ASP A 58 15.64 -2.77 -4.99
C ASP A 58 14.14 -2.70 -4.64
N ALA A 59 13.87 -2.41 -3.37
CA ALA A 59 12.52 -2.30 -2.86
C ALA A 59 12.09 -0.83 -2.83
N LEU A 60 10.87 -0.56 -3.26
CA LEU A 60 10.29 0.77 -3.25
C LEU A 60 9.55 1.05 -1.92
N LEU A 61 9.55 2.33 -1.54
CA LEU A 61 8.85 2.81 -0.34
C LEU A 61 7.34 2.91 -0.59
N GLY A 62 6.54 2.74 0.49
CA GLY A 62 5.10 2.93 0.43
C GLY A 62 4.35 1.75 -0.20
N GLY A 63 4.31 0.60 0.47
CA GLY A 63 3.67 -0.61 -0.03
C GLY A 63 2.15 -0.68 0.15
N GLU A 64 1.54 0.26 0.88
CA GLU A 64 0.09 0.35 1.08
C GLU A 64 -0.39 1.80 1.11
N GLY A 65 -1.67 2.01 0.84
CA GLY A 65 -2.23 3.36 0.84
C GLY A 65 -3.72 3.40 0.56
N ALA A 66 -4.22 4.62 0.46
CA ALA A 66 -5.62 4.92 0.17
C ALA A 66 -5.72 6.11 -0.79
N GLY A 67 -6.70 6.08 -1.69
CA GLY A 67 -6.86 7.13 -2.68
C GLY A 67 -8.17 7.04 -3.46
N VAL A 68 -8.17 7.69 -4.60
CA VAL A 68 -9.32 7.76 -5.51
C VAL A 68 -8.93 7.16 -6.86
N VAL A 69 -9.77 6.31 -7.41
CA VAL A 69 -9.63 5.80 -8.77
C VAL A 69 -9.81 6.95 -9.77
N VAL A 70 -8.81 7.19 -10.62
CA VAL A 70 -8.84 8.24 -11.63
C VAL A 70 -8.88 7.70 -13.06
N GLU A 71 -8.54 6.43 -13.25
CA GLU A 71 -8.62 5.74 -14.53
C GLU A 71 -8.86 4.24 -14.30
N VAL A 72 -9.60 3.62 -15.19
CA VAL A 72 -9.95 2.19 -15.13
C VAL A 72 -9.39 1.49 -16.36
N GLY A 73 -8.61 0.45 -16.15
CA GLY A 73 -8.01 -0.34 -17.21
C GLY A 73 -8.96 -1.36 -17.85
N PRO A 74 -8.50 -2.03 -18.91
CA PRO A 74 -9.31 -2.99 -19.62
C PRO A 74 -9.83 -4.13 -18.72
N GLY A 75 -11.11 -4.47 -18.87
CA GLY A 75 -11.74 -5.60 -18.19
C GLY A 75 -12.07 -5.41 -16.71
N VAL A 76 -11.79 -4.24 -16.14
CA VAL A 76 -12.16 -3.93 -14.75
C VAL A 76 -13.64 -3.56 -14.69
N THR A 77 -14.36 -4.22 -13.81
CA THR A 77 -15.80 -3.99 -13.54
C THR A 77 -16.08 -3.71 -12.07
N GLU A 78 -15.11 -3.97 -11.20
CA GLU A 78 -15.23 -3.89 -9.75
C GLU A 78 -15.14 -2.46 -9.22
N PHE A 79 -14.49 -1.57 -9.98
CA PHE A 79 -14.27 -0.18 -9.61
C PHE A 79 -14.58 0.77 -10.77
N ALA A 80 -14.98 1.98 -10.41
CA ALA A 80 -15.23 3.09 -11.33
C ALA A 80 -14.37 4.31 -10.97
N VAL A 81 -14.20 5.23 -11.93
CA VAL A 81 -13.56 6.54 -11.66
C VAL A 81 -14.36 7.29 -10.58
N GLY A 82 -13.65 7.76 -9.57
CA GLY A 82 -14.23 8.42 -8.40
C GLY A 82 -14.36 7.51 -7.17
N ASP A 83 -14.22 6.20 -7.31
CA ASP A 83 -14.28 5.28 -6.18
C ASP A 83 -13.11 5.50 -5.22
N ARG A 84 -13.41 5.44 -3.93
CA ARG A 84 -12.44 5.51 -2.85
C ARG A 84 -11.93 4.11 -2.54
N VAL A 85 -10.63 3.92 -2.69
CA VAL A 85 -9.99 2.60 -2.53
C VAL A 85 -8.81 2.63 -1.57
N MET A 86 -8.57 1.50 -0.90
CA MET A 86 -7.41 1.22 -0.07
C MET A 86 -6.83 -0.14 -0.45
N GLY A 87 -5.56 -0.35 -0.20
CA GLY A 87 -4.94 -1.65 -0.47
C GLY A 87 -3.44 -1.61 -0.60
N PHE A 88 -2.91 -2.64 -1.27
CA PHE A 88 -1.49 -2.81 -1.49
C PHE A 88 -1.05 -2.28 -2.85
N PHE A 89 0.13 -1.67 -2.84
CA PHE A 89 0.83 -1.17 -4.03
C PHE A 89 2.26 -1.71 -4.02
N PRO A 90 2.49 -2.96 -4.49
CA PRO A 90 3.78 -3.64 -4.36
C PRO A 90 4.95 -2.90 -4.99
N ASP A 91 4.71 -2.14 -6.05
CA ASP A 91 5.70 -1.33 -6.76
C ASP A 91 5.93 0.05 -6.11
N GLY A 92 5.53 0.19 -4.85
CA GLY A 92 5.58 1.45 -4.12
C GLY A 92 4.44 2.38 -4.47
N SER A 93 4.19 3.36 -3.63
CA SER A 93 3.16 4.37 -3.85
C SER A 93 3.75 5.77 -3.95
N GLY A 94 3.24 6.53 -4.92
CA GLY A 94 3.50 7.95 -5.08
C GLY A 94 2.21 8.73 -5.05
N THR A 95 2.20 9.92 -5.62
CA THR A 95 0.97 10.71 -5.78
C THR A 95 -0.04 10.04 -6.72
N VAL A 96 0.44 9.20 -7.63
CA VAL A 96 -0.36 8.38 -8.56
C VAL A 96 0.32 7.02 -8.69
N VAL A 97 -0.47 5.95 -8.72
CA VAL A 97 0.01 4.58 -8.87
C VAL A 97 -0.97 3.72 -9.67
N ALA A 98 -0.46 2.77 -10.45
CA ALA A 98 -1.26 1.71 -11.03
C ALA A 98 -1.43 0.58 -10.00
N GLY A 99 -2.66 0.25 -9.64
CA GLY A 99 -3.00 -0.80 -8.68
C GLY A 99 -3.72 -1.98 -9.33
N ASP A 100 -3.38 -3.20 -8.93
CA ASP A 100 -4.13 -4.40 -9.30
C ASP A 100 -5.42 -4.45 -8.46
N VAL A 101 -6.56 -4.56 -9.13
CA VAL A 101 -7.89 -4.58 -8.48
C VAL A 101 -8.02 -5.68 -7.42
N ARG A 102 -7.30 -6.79 -7.55
CA ARG A 102 -7.30 -7.90 -6.59
C ARG A 102 -6.65 -7.55 -5.24
N LEU A 103 -5.87 -6.48 -5.21
CA LEU A 103 -5.17 -5.99 -4.02
C LEU A 103 -5.85 -4.76 -3.41
N LEU A 104 -6.99 -4.36 -3.95
CA LEU A 104 -7.73 -3.16 -3.55
C LEU A 104 -9.08 -3.52 -2.93
N LEU A 105 -9.49 -2.70 -1.98
CA LEU A 105 -10.81 -2.75 -1.35
C LEU A 105 -11.44 -1.36 -1.37
N PRO A 106 -12.79 -1.27 -1.44
CA PRO A 106 -13.47 0.00 -1.25
C PRO A 106 -13.27 0.49 0.19
N ILE A 107 -13.08 1.80 0.37
CA ILE A 107 -13.01 2.41 1.70
C ILE A 107 -14.43 2.57 2.26
N PRO A 108 -14.70 2.13 3.50
CA PRO A 108 -15.97 2.42 4.18
C PRO A 108 -16.32 3.90 4.15
N ALA A 109 -17.60 4.23 4.03
CA ALA A 109 -18.06 5.60 3.77
C ALA A 109 -17.63 6.60 4.86
N ASP A 110 -17.58 6.14 6.11
CA ASP A 110 -17.26 6.91 7.32
C ASP A 110 -15.76 7.00 7.63
N TRP A 111 -14.91 6.28 6.86
CA TRP A 111 -13.46 6.31 7.07
C TRP A 111 -12.78 7.41 6.27
N SER A 112 -11.80 8.06 6.89
CA SER A 112 -10.86 8.94 6.19
C SER A 112 -9.84 8.14 5.38
N TYR A 113 -9.14 8.79 4.45
CA TYR A 113 -8.02 8.18 3.73
C TYR A 113 -6.87 7.80 4.67
N ALA A 114 -6.63 8.60 5.72
CA ALA A 114 -5.57 8.33 6.69
C ALA A 114 -5.84 7.05 7.49
N GLU A 115 -7.08 6.85 7.96
CA GLU A 115 -7.48 5.60 8.63
C GLU A 115 -7.37 4.41 7.68
N ALA A 116 -7.87 4.54 6.46
CA ALA A 116 -7.85 3.47 5.47
C ALA A 116 -6.44 3.06 5.03
N ALA A 117 -5.51 4.01 4.94
CA ALA A 117 -4.17 3.77 4.43
C ALA A 117 -3.32 2.83 5.30
N GLY A 118 -3.53 2.81 6.62
CA GLY A 118 -2.74 2.01 7.57
C GLY A 118 -3.36 0.65 7.94
N ILE A 119 -4.41 0.22 7.25
CA ILE A 119 -5.17 -0.97 7.64
C ILE A 119 -4.71 -2.23 6.90
N SER A 120 -4.38 -2.10 5.62
CA SER A 120 -4.22 -3.26 4.73
C SER A 120 -3.13 -4.22 5.20
N ALA A 121 -1.93 -3.73 5.52
CA ALA A 121 -0.81 -4.57 5.90
C ALA A 121 -1.00 -5.23 7.27
N VAL A 122 -1.35 -4.44 8.29
CA VAL A 122 -1.44 -4.94 9.67
C VAL A 122 -2.60 -5.93 9.84
N PHE A 123 -3.77 -5.63 9.28
CA PHE A 123 -4.93 -6.52 9.41
C PHE A 123 -4.81 -7.78 8.54
N THR A 124 -4.25 -7.67 7.34
CA THR A 124 -3.97 -8.85 6.51
C THR A 124 -2.95 -9.77 7.20
N THR A 125 -1.91 -9.20 7.81
CA THR A 125 -0.92 -9.96 8.59
C THR A 125 -1.57 -10.69 9.76
N ALA A 126 -2.37 -9.99 10.57
CA ALA A 126 -3.09 -10.58 11.69
C ALA A 126 -4.08 -11.67 11.22
N TYR A 127 -4.86 -11.40 10.19
CA TYR A 127 -5.82 -12.34 9.64
C TYR A 127 -5.13 -13.60 9.12
N TYR A 128 -4.03 -13.44 8.37
CA TYR A 128 -3.25 -14.55 7.85
C TYR A 128 -2.66 -15.41 8.99
N ALA A 129 -2.06 -14.75 9.99
CA ALA A 129 -1.49 -15.44 11.14
C ALA A 129 -2.53 -16.26 11.92
N PHE A 130 -3.66 -15.65 12.26
CA PHE A 130 -4.68 -16.31 13.06
C PHE A 130 -5.51 -17.33 12.28
N ARG A 131 -5.88 -16.99 11.06
CA ARG A 131 -6.81 -17.81 10.27
C ARG A 131 -6.14 -18.94 9.52
N TYR A 132 -4.98 -18.68 8.92
CA TYR A 132 -4.33 -19.65 8.03
C TYR A 132 -3.15 -20.37 8.68
N LEU A 133 -2.30 -19.65 9.43
CA LEU A 133 -1.12 -20.28 10.04
C LEU A 133 -1.45 -21.00 11.36
N ALA A 134 -2.13 -20.31 12.27
CA ALA A 134 -2.45 -20.85 13.60
C ALA A 134 -3.81 -21.54 13.68
N ASP A 135 -4.68 -21.33 12.69
CA ASP A 135 -6.06 -21.88 12.62
C ASP A 135 -6.82 -21.72 13.95
N VAL A 136 -6.76 -20.54 14.54
CA VAL A 136 -7.32 -20.23 15.86
C VAL A 136 -8.83 -20.47 15.87
N LYS A 137 -9.29 -21.20 16.88
CA LYS A 137 -10.71 -21.54 17.08
C LYS A 137 -11.31 -20.76 18.25
N PRO A 138 -12.63 -20.55 18.27
CA PRO A 138 -13.31 -19.95 19.41
C PRO A 138 -12.95 -20.63 20.72
N GLY A 139 -12.69 -19.83 21.76
CA GLY A 139 -12.34 -20.32 23.11
C GLY A 139 -10.84 -20.61 23.32
N GLN A 140 -10.01 -20.59 22.29
CA GLN A 140 -8.57 -20.71 22.45
C GLN A 140 -7.96 -19.42 23.02
N ARG A 141 -6.85 -19.58 23.77
CA ARG A 141 -6.07 -18.45 24.30
C ARG A 141 -4.92 -18.17 23.37
N VAL A 142 -4.70 -16.90 23.10
CA VAL A 142 -3.62 -16.42 22.23
C VAL A 142 -2.70 -15.51 23.04
N LEU A 143 -1.39 -15.76 22.97
CA LEU A 143 -0.36 -14.86 23.49
C LEU A 143 0.14 -13.99 22.33
N ILE A 144 0.03 -12.68 22.49
CA ILE A 144 0.49 -11.72 21.49
C ILE A 144 1.71 -11.00 22.06
N HIS A 145 2.86 -11.17 21.42
CA HIS A 145 4.05 -10.38 21.70
C HIS A 145 3.94 -9.00 21.07
N ALA A 146 4.44 -7.96 21.75
CA ALA A 146 4.42 -6.59 21.27
C ALA A 146 3.01 -6.10 20.83
N ALA A 147 2.00 -6.40 21.64
CA ALA A 147 0.59 -6.09 21.35
C ALA A 147 0.26 -4.58 21.20
N THR A 148 1.21 -3.70 21.53
CA THR A 148 1.13 -2.23 21.37
C THR A 148 1.88 -1.73 20.13
N GLY A 149 2.49 -2.62 19.36
CA GLY A 149 3.10 -2.30 18.07
C GLY A 149 2.07 -2.26 16.94
N GLY A 150 2.55 -1.89 15.75
CA GLY A 150 1.76 -1.94 14.52
C GLY A 150 1.70 -3.35 13.93
#